data_8343b328523797df75dfc9064e4aa67e
#
_entry.id   8343b328523797df75dfc9064e4aa67e
#
_cell.length_a   1.000
_cell.length_b   1.000
_cell.length_c   1.000
_cell.angle_alpha   90.00
_cell.angle_beta   90.00
_cell.angle_gamma   90.00
#
_symmetry.space_group_name_H-M   'P 1'
#
loop_
_entity.id
_entity.type
_entity.pdbx_description
1 polymer ?
#
loop_
_entity_poly.entity_id
_entity_poly.type
_entity_poly.pdbx_seq_one_letter_code
_entity_poly.pdbx_strand_id
1 'polypeptide(L)'
;MALYEAVGATRAFPTPPYPSTHNLGTNRMSEKAQDGVVNKWGQTHDISNLFVSDGSQFTTGAAENPTLTIVSLAIRQADYIAEQMGQGTI
;
A
#
# COMPACT_ATOMS: atom_id res chain seq x y z
N MET A 1 -23.26 -14.46 -1.26
CA MET A 1 -23.56 -15.66 -2.10
C MET A 1 -24.66 -15.39 -3.11
N ALA A 2 -25.63 -14.55 -2.79
CA ALA A 2 -26.75 -14.19 -3.71
C ALA A 2 -26.30 -13.77 -5.14
N LEU A 3 -25.17 -13.10 -5.29
CA LEU A 3 -24.64 -12.72 -6.59
C LEU A 3 -24.34 -13.94 -7.48
N TYR A 4 -23.72 -14.97 -6.93
CA TYR A 4 -23.41 -16.20 -7.69
C TYR A 4 -24.66 -16.98 -8.07
N GLU A 5 -25.64 -17.03 -7.18
CA GLU A 5 -26.94 -17.63 -7.45
C GLU A 5 -27.68 -16.89 -8.57
N ALA A 6 -27.64 -15.55 -8.55
CA ALA A 6 -28.26 -14.69 -9.57
C ALA A 6 -27.69 -14.89 -10.97
N VAL A 7 -26.43 -15.30 -11.11
CA VAL A 7 -25.78 -15.59 -12.40
C VAL A 7 -25.83 -17.10 -12.75
N GLY A 8 -26.64 -17.90 -12.06
CA GLY A 8 -26.89 -19.30 -12.39
C GLY A 8 -25.91 -20.29 -11.79
N ALA A 9 -25.19 -19.95 -10.75
CA ALA A 9 -24.35 -20.91 -10.04
C ALA A 9 -25.22 -21.96 -9.34
N THR A 10 -24.90 -23.23 -9.52
CA THR A 10 -25.61 -24.34 -8.88
C THR A 10 -25.26 -24.53 -7.42
N ARG A 11 -24.09 -23.97 -7.02
CA ARG A 11 -23.61 -24.00 -5.65
C ARG A 11 -22.65 -22.86 -5.40
N ALA A 12 -22.77 -22.18 -4.26
CA ALA A 12 -21.83 -21.18 -3.77
C ALA A 12 -21.50 -21.45 -2.30
N PHE A 13 -20.22 -21.43 -1.96
CA PHE A 13 -19.76 -21.65 -0.58
C PHE A 13 -18.53 -20.78 -0.29
N PRO A 14 -18.39 -20.26 0.94
CA PRO A 14 -17.20 -19.55 1.34
C PRO A 14 -16.03 -20.53 1.50
N THR A 15 -14.84 -20.10 1.10
CA THR A 15 -13.60 -20.80 1.43
C THR A 15 -12.92 -20.12 2.61
N PRO A 16 -12.15 -20.85 3.43
CA PRO A 16 -11.29 -20.23 4.42
C PRO A 16 -10.33 -19.24 3.76
N PRO A 17 -9.90 -18.17 4.45
CA PRO A 17 -8.83 -17.32 3.96
C PRO A 17 -7.57 -18.15 3.72
N TYR A 18 -7.04 -18.08 2.50
CA TYR A 18 -5.74 -18.67 2.17
C TYR A 18 -4.64 -17.63 2.33
N PRO A 19 -3.38 -18.06 2.57
CA PRO A 19 -2.24 -17.15 2.51
C PRO A 19 -2.25 -16.36 1.21
N SER A 20 -2.07 -15.05 1.31
CA SER A 20 -2.05 -14.13 0.16
C SER A 20 -0.61 -13.70 -0.13
N THR A 21 -0.32 -13.46 -1.41
CA THR A 21 0.92 -12.82 -1.85
C THR A 21 0.83 -11.29 -1.84
N HIS A 22 -0.31 -10.74 -1.50
CA HIS A 22 -0.58 -9.29 -1.42
C HIS A 22 -0.53 -8.80 0.03
N ASN A 23 0.56 -9.08 0.72
CA ASN A 23 0.77 -8.61 2.09
C ASN A 23 0.91 -7.08 2.11
N LEU A 24 0.08 -6.39 2.88
CA LEU A 24 -0.02 -4.94 2.94
C LEU A 24 -0.03 -4.46 4.39
N GLY A 25 0.35 -3.19 4.60
CA GLY A 25 0.08 -2.47 5.85
C GLY A 25 1.12 -2.61 6.96
N THR A 26 2.18 -3.40 6.78
CA THR A 26 3.23 -3.55 7.80
C THR A 26 3.91 -2.20 8.13
N ASN A 27 4.17 -1.38 7.10
CA ASN A 27 4.73 -0.03 7.21
C ASN A 27 3.70 1.01 6.73
N ARG A 28 2.45 0.87 7.16
CA ARG A 28 1.34 1.65 6.63
C ARG A 28 1.57 3.16 6.73
N MET A 29 1.08 3.86 5.71
CA MET A 29 1.13 5.32 5.70
C MET A 29 0.07 5.90 6.64
N SER A 30 0.39 7.06 7.20
CA SER A 30 -0.48 7.82 8.07
C SER A 30 -0.13 9.31 8.03
N GLU A 31 -1.07 10.15 8.40
CA GLU A 31 -0.82 11.57 8.59
C GLU A 31 -0.02 11.82 9.87
N LYS A 32 -0.31 11.08 10.93
CA LYS A 32 0.30 11.23 12.25
C LYS A 32 1.27 10.09 12.55
N ALA A 33 2.41 10.40 13.16
CA ALA A 33 3.45 9.44 13.48
C ALA A 33 2.98 8.28 14.40
N GLN A 34 2.01 8.52 15.29
CA GLN A 34 1.49 7.48 16.17
C GLN A 34 0.57 6.47 15.48
N ASP A 35 0.07 6.77 14.29
CA ASP A 35 -0.92 5.95 13.58
C ASP A 35 -0.31 5.06 12.47
N GLY A 36 0.96 5.27 12.14
CA GLY A 36 1.64 4.52 11.09
C GLY A 36 3.14 4.76 11.07
N VAL A 37 3.79 4.29 10.02
CA VAL A 37 5.26 4.30 9.89
C VAL A 37 5.75 5.36 8.93
N VAL A 38 5.04 5.61 7.83
CA VAL A 38 5.44 6.53 6.78
C VAL A 38 4.36 7.57 6.51
N ASN A 39 4.77 8.70 5.94
CA ASN A 39 3.86 9.74 5.47
C ASN A 39 3.37 9.46 4.02
N LYS A 40 2.64 10.39 3.44
CA LYS A 40 2.10 10.29 2.07
C LYS A 40 3.16 10.13 0.96
N TRP A 41 4.43 10.37 1.26
CA TRP A 41 5.54 10.20 0.34
C TRP A 41 6.31 8.88 0.56
N GLY A 42 5.86 8.04 1.49
CA GLY A 42 6.60 6.86 1.92
C GLY A 42 7.84 7.18 2.76
N GLN A 43 8.01 8.42 3.19
CA GLN A 43 9.06 8.86 4.10
C GLN A 43 8.70 8.45 5.52
N THR A 44 9.63 7.84 6.25
CA THR A 44 9.37 7.46 7.63
C THR A 44 9.20 8.68 8.52
N HIS A 45 8.29 8.59 9.49
CA HIS A 45 8.06 9.67 10.46
C HIS A 45 9.25 9.90 11.39
N ASP A 46 9.97 8.82 11.73
CA ASP A 46 11.04 8.87 12.73
C ASP A 46 12.42 9.20 12.12
N ILE A 47 12.64 8.85 10.86
CA ILE A 47 13.93 9.00 10.19
C ILE A 47 13.71 9.67 8.83
N SER A 48 14.09 10.94 8.71
CA SER A 48 13.76 11.79 7.56
C SER A 48 14.39 11.39 6.23
N ASN A 49 15.48 10.64 6.24
CA ASN A 49 16.15 10.14 5.03
C ASN A 49 15.93 8.63 4.78
N LEU A 50 14.93 8.04 5.43
CA LEU A 50 14.53 6.65 5.21
C LEU A 50 13.14 6.61 4.57
N PHE A 51 13.01 5.84 3.48
CA PHE A 51 11.79 5.71 2.70
C PHE A 51 11.40 4.23 2.54
N VAL A 52 10.11 3.98 2.51
CA VAL A 52 9.54 2.67 2.14
C VAL A 52 8.94 2.78 0.74
N SER A 53 9.30 1.85 -0.16
CA SER A 53 8.90 1.90 -1.57
C SER A 53 8.29 0.58 -2.04
N ASP A 54 7.34 0.05 -1.29
CA ASP A 54 6.64 -1.19 -1.61
C ASP A 54 5.19 -1.17 -1.10
N GLY A 55 4.48 -2.30 -1.26
CA GLY A 55 3.09 -2.44 -0.83
C GLY A 55 2.87 -2.40 0.67
N SER A 56 3.91 -2.51 1.49
CA SER A 56 3.78 -2.47 2.95
C SER A 56 3.29 -1.11 3.47
N GLN A 57 3.46 -0.03 2.69
CA GLN A 57 2.96 1.31 3.03
C GLN A 57 1.44 1.49 2.81
N PHE A 58 0.75 0.56 2.17
CA PHE A 58 -0.69 0.64 1.94
C PHE A 58 -1.46 0.49 3.26
N THR A 59 -2.52 1.27 3.39
CA THR A 59 -3.42 1.20 4.55
C THR A 59 -4.46 0.10 4.40
N THR A 60 -4.87 -0.16 3.18
CA THR A 60 -5.85 -1.17 2.80
C THR A 60 -5.57 -1.66 1.38
N GLY A 61 -6.11 -2.79 1.03
CA GLY A 61 -6.05 -3.35 -0.31
C GLY A 61 -7.44 -3.57 -0.89
N ALA A 62 -7.48 -3.89 -2.18
CA ALA A 62 -8.67 -4.29 -2.91
C ALA A 62 -8.48 -5.70 -3.46
N ALA A 63 -9.43 -6.19 -4.25
CA ALA A 63 -9.34 -7.49 -4.92
C ALA A 63 -8.31 -7.50 -6.07
N GLU A 64 -8.03 -6.33 -6.64
CA GLU A 64 -7.11 -6.19 -7.75
C GLU A 64 -5.64 -6.30 -7.32
N ASN A 65 -4.79 -6.73 -8.25
CA ASN A 65 -3.35 -6.83 -8.02
C ASN A 65 -2.74 -5.43 -7.83
N PRO A 66 -1.96 -5.18 -6.75
CA PRO A 66 -1.57 -3.82 -6.37
C PRO A 66 -0.29 -3.29 -7.06
N THR A 67 0.39 -4.09 -7.89
CA THR A 67 1.73 -3.78 -8.40
C THR A 67 1.79 -2.48 -9.19
N LEU A 68 0.80 -2.20 -10.03
CA LEU A 68 0.78 -0.96 -10.81
C LEU A 68 0.69 0.29 -9.91
N THR A 69 -0.09 0.22 -8.85
CA THR A 69 -0.18 1.28 -7.85
C THR A 69 1.14 1.44 -7.08
N ILE A 70 1.79 0.32 -6.72
CA ILE A 70 3.12 0.35 -6.07
C ILE A 70 4.14 1.09 -6.95
N VAL A 71 4.21 0.76 -8.25
CA VAL A 71 5.13 1.40 -9.20
C VAL A 71 4.83 2.88 -9.36
N SER A 72 3.56 3.25 -9.45
CA SER A 72 3.13 4.65 -9.56
C SER A 72 3.54 5.47 -8.34
N LEU A 73 3.38 4.91 -7.15
CA LEU A 73 3.82 5.56 -5.90
C LEU A 73 5.35 5.64 -5.80
N ALA A 74 6.08 4.63 -6.30
CA ALA A 74 7.54 4.65 -6.33
C ALA A 74 8.09 5.75 -7.23
N ILE A 75 7.49 5.98 -8.40
CA ILE A 75 7.86 7.08 -9.30
C ILE A 75 7.61 8.42 -8.61
N ARG A 76 6.43 8.63 -8.05
CA ARG A 76 6.11 9.86 -7.29
C ARG A 76 7.08 10.09 -6.12
N GLN A 77 7.45 9.03 -5.42
CA GLN A 77 8.42 9.09 -4.32
C GLN A 77 9.81 9.50 -4.81
N ALA A 78 10.26 8.96 -5.95
CA ALA A 78 11.55 9.30 -6.53
C ALA A 78 11.63 10.80 -6.90
N ASP A 79 10.57 11.36 -7.47
CA ASP A 79 10.48 12.80 -7.76
C ASP A 79 10.58 13.63 -6.47
N TYR A 80 9.85 13.25 -5.42
CA TYR A 80 9.91 13.90 -4.12
C TYR A 80 11.31 13.83 -3.50
N ILE A 81 11.95 12.67 -3.53
CA ILE A 81 13.33 12.50 -3.00
C ILE A 81 14.30 13.41 -3.76
N ALA A 82 14.23 13.44 -5.09
CA ALA A 82 15.10 14.30 -5.91
C ALA A 82 14.93 15.78 -5.57
N GLU A 83 13.67 16.24 -5.40
CA GLU A 83 13.38 17.61 -4.98
C GLU A 83 13.95 17.92 -3.60
N GLN A 84 13.73 17.04 -2.61
CA GLN A 84 14.21 17.25 -1.24
C GLN A 84 15.75 17.23 -1.16
N MET A 85 16.41 16.37 -1.92
CA MET A 85 17.87 16.35 -2.03
C MET A 85 18.38 17.65 -2.67
N GLY A 86 17.74 18.14 -3.71
CA GLY A 86 18.10 19.41 -4.34
C GLY A 86 17.95 20.62 -3.41
N GLN A 87 17.02 20.56 -2.46
CA GLN A 87 16.80 21.59 -1.44
C GLN A 87 17.67 21.40 -0.18
N GLY A 88 18.35 20.27 -0.04
CA GLY A 88 19.15 19.94 1.13
C GLY A 88 18.33 19.63 2.39
N THR A 89 17.10 19.15 2.23
CA THR A 89 16.17 18.82 3.35
C THR A 89 16.24 17.37 3.79
N ILE A 90 16.89 16.52 3.01
CA ILE A 90 17.19 15.12 3.35
C ILE A 90 18.60 14.75 2.97
#